data_9a967c8eb1baa9e8a48e208616282803
#
_entry.id   9a967c8eb1baa9e8a48e208616282803
#
_cell.length_a   1.000
_cell.length_b   1.000
_cell.length_c   1.000
_cell.angle_alpha   90.00
_cell.angle_beta   90.00
_cell.angle_gamma   90.00
#
_symmetry.space_group_name_H-M   'P 1'
#
loop_
_entity.id
_entity.type
_entity.pdbx_description
1 polymer ?
#
loop_
_entity_poly.entity_id
_entity_poly.type
_entity_poly.pdbx_seq_one_letter_code
_entity_poly.pdbx_strand_id
1 'polypeptide(L)'
;WDGDGIKDLLLATNMHHMIPDTIRGIPWSRPKPLRGATLLFLRNAGTEADPVFEFPKQLKYKGELVRFGHHGCGASTGMIGKITDGLPNVVVGDERGSIYLLEREHLSW
;
A
#
# COMPACT_ATOMS: atom_id res chain seq x y z
N TRP A 1 -5.35 -8.72 -5.00
CA TRP A 1 -4.47 -7.79 -5.70
C TRP A 1 -3.11 -8.42 -6.04
N ASP A 2 -2.74 -9.46 -5.34
CA ASP A 2 -1.55 -10.28 -5.64
C ASP A 2 -1.77 -11.32 -6.75
N GLY A 3 -2.98 -11.45 -7.27
CA GLY A 3 -3.35 -12.35 -8.38
C GLY A 3 -3.92 -13.68 -7.93
N ASP A 4 -4.15 -13.90 -6.66
CA ASP A 4 -4.70 -15.16 -6.13
C ASP A 4 -6.25 -15.26 -6.28
N GLY A 5 -6.90 -14.21 -6.76
CA GLY A 5 -8.35 -14.15 -6.99
C GLY A 5 -9.16 -13.74 -5.76
N ILE A 6 -8.53 -13.51 -4.62
CA ILE A 6 -9.15 -13.04 -3.39
C ILE A 6 -8.90 -11.52 -3.26
N LYS A 7 -9.87 -10.78 -2.72
CA LYS A 7 -9.73 -9.34 -2.55
C LYS A 7 -8.82 -9.00 -1.38
N ASP A 8 -7.74 -8.33 -1.67
CA ASP A 8 -6.82 -7.74 -0.71
C ASP A 8 -7.23 -6.33 -0.33
N LEU A 9 -6.48 -5.73 0.60
CA LEU A 9 -6.68 -4.36 1.03
C LEU A 9 -5.44 -3.51 0.69
N LEU A 10 -5.69 -2.38 0.03
CA LEU A 10 -4.71 -1.35 -0.20
C LEU A 10 -5.08 -0.11 0.60
N LEU A 11 -4.22 0.29 1.52
CA LEU A 11 -4.43 1.45 2.39
C LEU A 11 -3.50 2.59 2.01
N ALA A 12 -4.07 3.77 1.84
CA ALA A 12 -3.33 5.01 1.84
C ALA A 12 -3.24 5.57 3.26
N THR A 13 -2.09 6.11 3.63
CA THR A 13 -1.84 6.62 4.96
C THR A 13 -1.64 8.15 4.97
N ASN A 14 -1.62 8.72 6.16
CA ASN A 14 -1.14 10.08 6.39
C ASN A 14 0.33 10.09 6.85
N MET A 15 0.87 11.26 7.16
CA MET A 15 2.27 11.47 7.52
C MET A 15 2.71 10.72 8.81
N HIS A 16 1.78 10.40 9.69
CA HIS A 16 2.07 9.84 11.01
C HIS A 16 1.60 8.40 11.17
N HIS A 17 1.68 7.61 10.09
CA HIS A 17 1.34 6.19 10.24
C HIS A 17 2.42 5.46 11.04
N MET A 18 1.97 4.55 11.88
CA MET A 18 2.82 3.68 12.68
C MET A 18 2.54 2.24 12.29
N ILE A 19 3.54 1.57 11.72
CA ILE A 19 3.46 0.13 11.48
C ILE A 19 4.13 -0.53 12.69
N PRO A 20 3.39 -1.33 13.48
CA PRO A 20 3.99 -2.08 14.57
C PRO A 20 5.12 -2.99 14.06
N ASP A 21 6.23 -3.04 14.74
CA ASP A 21 7.31 -3.98 14.44
C ASP A 21 7.01 -5.34 15.06
N THR A 22 6.17 -6.12 14.38
CA THR A 22 5.80 -7.47 14.84
C THR A 22 6.87 -8.50 14.61
N ILE A 23 7.84 -8.24 13.72
CA ILE A 23 8.96 -9.16 13.47
C ILE A 23 9.79 -9.34 14.74
N ARG A 24 9.84 -8.32 15.59
CA ARG A 24 10.58 -8.36 16.86
C ARG A 24 9.73 -8.69 18.08
N GLY A 25 8.46 -8.98 17.88
CA GLY A 25 7.54 -9.24 18.99
C GLY A 25 7.33 -8.05 19.93
N ILE A 26 7.61 -6.84 19.46
CA ILE A 26 7.45 -5.62 20.22
C ILE A 26 6.17 -4.92 19.76
N PRO A 27 5.02 -5.20 20.38
CA PRO A 27 3.82 -4.45 20.07
C PRO A 27 4.03 -3.02 20.56
N TRP A 28 3.98 -2.05 19.67
CA TRP A 28 3.90 -0.62 19.99
C TRP A 28 5.14 0.06 20.62
N SER A 29 6.30 -0.58 20.74
CA SER A 29 7.47 0.08 21.28
C SER A 29 8.08 1.05 20.26
N ARG A 30 7.68 2.30 20.40
CA ARG A 30 8.26 3.47 19.73
C ARG A 30 8.53 3.23 18.24
N PRO A 31 7.52 3.10 17.42
CA PRO A 31 7.72 3.05 15.98
C PRO A 31 8.48 4.29 15.58
N LYS A 32 9.56 4.13 14.84
CA LYS A 32 10.15 5.29 14.16
C LYS A 32 9.08 5.77 13.19
N PRO A 33 8.57 7.01 13.35
CA PRO A 33 7.57 7.50 12.43
C PRO A 33 8.18 7.48 11.03
N LEU A 34 7.60 6.70 10.14
CA LEU A 34 7.93 6.83 8.73
C LEU A 34 7.43 8.21 8.32
N ARG A 35 8.35 9.09 7.94
CA ARG A 35 7.97 10.43 7.51
C ARG A 35 7.33 10.36 6.12
N GLY A 36 6.22 11.03 5.96
CA GLY A 36 5.45 11.10 4.73
C GLY A 36 4.38 10.01 4.62
N ALA A 37 3.33 10.31 3.86
CA ALA A 37 2.28 9.36 3.55
C ALA A 37 2.81 8.22 2.68
N THR A 38 2.22 7.03 2.79
CA THR A 38 2.61 5.85 2.02
C THR A 38 1.41 4.99 1.66
N LEU A 39 1.68 3.93 0.93
CA LEU A 39 0.71 2.87 0.63
C LEU A 39 1.10 1.59 1.36
N LEU A 40 0.11 0.98 1.97
CA LEU A 40 0.23 -0.30 2.67
C LEU A 40 -0.61 -1.35 1.97
N PHE A 41 -0.03 -2.51 1.76
CA PHE A 41 -0.69 -3.69 1.25
C PHE A 41 -0.94 -4.67 2.39
N LEU A 42 -2.19 -5.13 2.51
CA LEU A 42 -2.59 -6.19 3.44
C LEU A 42 -3.18 -7.33 2.61
N ARG A 43 -2.45 -8.42 2.54
CA ARG A 43 -2.91 -9.62 1.87
C ARG A 43 -4.05 -10.26 2.67
N ASN A 44 -5.10 -10.67 1.98
CA ASN A 44 -6.14 -11.47 2.58
C ASN A 44 -5.77 -12.96 2.50
N ALA A 45 -5.33 -13.53 3.61
CA ALA A 45 -5.03 -14.96 3.75
C ALA A 45 -6.27 -15.83 4.05
N GLY A 46 -7.44 -15.21 4.20
CA GLY A 46 -8.72 -15.87 4.40
C GLY A 46 -9.49 -16.07 3.10
N THR A 47 -10.78 -15.76 3.16
CA THR A 47 -11.68 -15.80 2.00
C THR A 47 -12.37 -14.46 1.81
N GLU A 48 -13.11 -14.28 0.71
CA GLU A 48 -13.93 -13.07 0.54
C GLU A 48 -15.05 -12.94 1.58
N ALA A 49 -15.59 -14.07 2.06
CA ALA A 49 -16.66 -14.09 3.04
C ALA A 49 -16.16 -13.98 4.50
N ASP A 50 -14.92 -14.42 4.74
CA ASP A 50 -14.27 -14.39 6.05
C ASP A 50 -12.81 -13.93 5.86
N PRO A 51 -12.59 -12.61 5.70
CA PRO A 51 -11.27 -12.08 5.40
C PRO A 51 -10.37 -12.11 6.64
N VAL A 52 -9.12 -12.57 6.45
CA VAL A 52 -8.06 -12.57 7.44
C VAL A 52 -6.87 -11.84 6.86
N PHE A 53 -6.66 -10.61 7.24
CA PHE A 53 -5.58 -9.79 6.69
C PHE A 53 -4.25 -10.08 7.38
N GLU A 54 -3.23 -10.30 6.56
CA GLU A 54 -1.85 -10.35 7.02
C GLU A 54 -1.40 -8.96 7.50
N PHE A 55 -0.24 -8.96 8.13
CA PHE A 55 0.37 -7.72 8.60
C PHE A 55 0.68 -6.77 7.42
N PRO A 56 0.43 -5.46 7.57
CA PRO A 56 0.63 -4.51 6.49
C PRO A 56 2.09 -4.45 6.03
N LYS A 57 2.29 -4.52 4.72
CA LYS A 57 3.58 -4.32 4.07
C LYS A 57 3.57 -3.01 3.32
N GLN A 58 4.63 -2.23 3.45
CA GLN A 58 4.76 -0.98 2.70
C GLN A 58 5.08 -1.28 1.24
N LEU A 59 4.35 -0.66 0.32
CA LEU A 59 4.62 -0.81 -1.10
C LEU A 59 5.95 -0.16 -1.51
N LYS A 60 6.57 -0.78 -2.49
CA LYS A 60 7.72 -0.25 -3.22
C LYS A 60 7.33 0.00 -4.67
N TYR A 61 7.89 1.03 -5.25
CA TYR A 61 7.79 1.33 -6.67
C TYR A 61 9.19 1.46 -7.26
N LYS A 62 9.51 0.66 -8.26
CA LYS A 62 10.86 0.56 -8.85
C LYS A 62 11.95 0.27 -7.80
N GLY A 63 11.60 -0.55 -6.80
CA GLY A 63 12.50 -0.96 -5.71
C GLY A 63 12.58 -0.01 -4.53
N GLU A 64 12.06 1.23 -4.65
CA GLU A 64 12.08 2.23 -3.59
C GLU A 64 10.74 2.26 -2.84
N LEU A 65 10.78 2.47 -1.52
CA LEU A 65 9.58 2.61 -0.71
C LEU A 65 8.72 3.77 -1.20
N VAL A 66 7.45 3.51 -1.49
CA VAL A 66 6.50 4.56 -1.88
C VAL A 66 6.33 5.53 -0.73
N ARG A 67 6.63 6.81 -0.99
CA ARG A 67 6.46 7.91 -0.03
C ARG A 67 6.01 9.17 -0.74
N PHE A 68 5.00 9.80 -0.18
CA PHE A 68 4.54 11.12 -0.59
C PHE A 68 4.93 12.10 0.50
N GLY A 69 5.65 13.13 0.18
CA GLY A 69 6.37 14.00 1.13
C GLY A 69 5.50 14.86 2.06
N HIS A 70 4.20 14.60 2.15
CA HIS A 70 3.23 15.44 2.84
C HIS A 70 2.27 14.65 3.72
N HIS A 71 1.25 15.36 4.23
CA HIS A 71 0.42 14.90 5.34
C HIS A 71 -0.54 13.78 4.98
N GLY A 72 -0.96 13.66 3.73
CA GLY A 72 -1.90 12.64 3.34
C GLY A 72 -1.86 12.28 1.85
N CYS A 73 -2.30 11.08 1.56
CA CYS A 73 -2.59 10.65 0.20
C CYS A 73 -3.84 9.77 0.21
N GLY A 74 -4.50 9.70 -0.92
CA GLY A 74 -5.55 8.74 -1.21
C GLY A 74 -5.13 7.85 -2.35
N ALA A 75 -5.43 6.57 -2.28
CA ALA A 75 -5.12 5.63 -3.34
C ALA A 75 -6.38 4.92 -3.83
N SER A 76 -6.39 4.63 -5.11
CA SER A 76 -7.40 3.80 -5.76
C SER A 76 -6.71 2.89 -6.77
N THR A 77 -7.23 1.70 -6.94
CA THR A 77 -6.81 0.83 -8.04
C THR A 77 -7.58 1.22 -9.30
N GLY A 78 -6.91 1.20 -10.44
CA GLY A 78 -7.54 1.56 -11.70
C GLY A 78 -6.91 0.87 -12.90
N MET A 79 -7.75 0.52 -13.87
CA MET A 79 -7.34 -0.05 -15.15
C MET A 79 -6.91 1.05 -16.13
N ILE A 80 -5.96 1.88 -15.70
CA ILE A 80 -5.44 3.02 -16.46
C ILE A 80 -4.00 2.71 -16.90
N GLY A 81 -3.69 3.03 -18.14
CA GLY A 81 -2.39 2.75 -18.74
C GLY A 81 -2.22 1.29 -19.13
N LYS A 82 -0.99 0.82 -19.19
CA LYS A 82 -0.67 -0.57 -19.51
C LYS A 82 -1.12 -1.48 -18.37
N ILE A 83 -1.88 -2.51 -18.70
CA ILE A 83 -2.34 -3.52 -17.77
C ILE A 83 -1.32 -4.67 -17.77
N THR A 84 -0.87 -5.08 -16.60
CA THR A 84 0.09 -6.17 -16.41
C THR A 84 -0.63 -7.37 -15.81
N ASP A 85 -0.68 -8.47 -16.54
CA ASP A 85 -1.31 -9.73 -16.15
C ASP A 85 -2.76 -9.59 -15.67
N GLY A 86 -3.51 -8.64 -16.25
CA GLY A 86 -4.89 -8.35 -15.85
C GLY A 86 -5.03 -7.60 -14.50
N LEU A 87 -3.92 -7.28 -13.85
CA LEU A 87 -3.92 -6.59 -12.56
C LEU A 87 -3.92 -5.08 -12.73
N PRO A 88 -4.66 -4.35 -11.89
CA PRO A 88 -4.78 -2.91 -12.00
C PRO A 88 -3.53 -2.17 -11.56
N ASN A 89 -3.29 -1.02 -12.18
CA ASN A 89 -2.37 -0.02 -11.68
C ASN A 89 -2.92 0.67 -10.41
N VAL A 90 -2.10 1.42 -9.73
CA VAL A 90 -2.51 2.24 -8.58
C VAL A 90 -2.46 3.71 -8.96
N VAL A 91 -3.57 4.40 -8.76
CA VAL A 91 -3.66 5.85 -8.91
C VAL A 91 -3.65 6.47 -7.52
N VAL A 92 -2.77 7.42 -7.31
CA VAL A 92 -2.62 8.09 -6.00
C VAL A 92 -2.79 9.58 -6.18
N GLY A 93 -3.69 10.18 -5.40
CA GLY A 93 -3.78 11.61 -5.23
C GLY A 93 -3.11 12.04 -3.93
N ASP A 94 -2.36 13.13 -3.95
CA ASP A 94 -1.82 13.75 -2.75
C ASP A 94 -2.60 15.01 -2.34
N GLU A 95 -2.36 15.50 -1.15
CA GLU A 95 -3.02 16.69 -0.61
C GLU A 95 -2.67 18.00 -1.36
N ARG A 96 -1.65 17.98 -2.22
CA ARG A 96 -1.27 19.12 -3.06
C ARG A 96 -2.00 19.16 -4.41
N GLY A 97 -2.84 18.14 -4.66
CA GLY A 97 -3.56 18.00 -5.91
C GLY A 97 -2.78 17.32 -7.02
N SER A 98 -1.61 16.73 -6.71
CA SER A 98 -0.87 15.89 -7.67
C SER A 98 -1.52 14.53 -7.79
N ILE A 99 -1.51 13.97 -8.99
CA ILE A 99 -1.98 12.62 -9.27
C ILE A 99 -0.81 11.81 -9.83
N TYR A 100 -0.57 10.66 -9.24
CA TYR A 100 0.49 9.73 -9.63
C TYR A 100 -0.11 8.44 -10.15
N LEU A 101 0.42 7.94 -11.25
CA LEU A 101 0.15 6.60 -11.74
C LEU A 101 1.32 5.69 -11.36
N LEU A 102 1.05 4.68 -10.57
CA LEU A 102 2.00 3.64 -10.21
C LEU A 102 1.67 2.39 -11.02
N GLU A 103 2.48 2.11 -12.02
CA GLU A 103 2.30 0.98 -12.91
C GLU A 103 2.53 -0.34 -12.17
N ARG A 104 1.61 -1.28 -12.33
CA ARG A 104 1.61 -2.57 -11.61
C ARG A 104 2.91 -3.34 -11.75
N GLU A 105 3.51 -3.33 -12.95
CA GLU A 105 4.75 -4.04 -13.25
C GLU A 105 5.96 -3.57 -12.43
N HIS A 106 5.88 -2.40 -11.81
CA HIS A 106 6.94 -1.82 -11.00
C HIS A 106 6.64 -1.83 -9.50
N LEU A 107 5.47 -2.34 -9.10
CA LEU A 107 5.07 -2.44 -7.70
C LEU A 107 5.51 -3.76 -7.07
N SER A 108 5.98 -3.69 -5.82
CA SER A 108 6.30 -4.84 -4.98
C SER A 108 6.02 -4.53 -3.49
N TRP A 109 6.02 -5.57 -2.61
CA TRP A 109 5.74 -5.48 -1.18
C TRP A 109 6.51 -6.51 -0.35
#